data_ab0d562c28534602d0d4a01179aee8ed
#
_entry.id   ab0d562c28534602d0d4a01179aee8ed
#
_cell.length_a   1.000
_cell.length_b   1.000
_cell.length_c   1.000
_cell.angle_alpha   90.00
_cell.angle_beta   90.00
_cell.angle_gamma   90.00
#
_symmetry.space_group_name_H-M   'P 1'
#
loop_
_entity.id
_entity.type
_entity.pdbx_description
1 polymer ?
#
loop_
_entity_poly.entity_id
_entity_poly.type
_entity_poly.pdbx_seq_one_letter_code
_entity_poly.pdbx_strand_id
1 'polypeptide(L)'
;NNSNYLVLNTAKSLANNNFAIAHELYHVLIQENPGLGNAGELYLNNYEDIEEEQMANAFAGAIIMPTEDVRQVVGLLKNTKKIPDELRQNFSYIQELITVFALMSYYQTTYMSVVIRCYELGIFDTQDSDLMEILLYNNSEEKQKKLFENIPMRKGNRSIMEPTYEDDFAQMYNEAEKMGQENVKRGILTEEDFRYRLEGLKEAYLSVKGEA
;
A
#
# COMPACT_ATOMS: atom_id res chain seq x y z
N ASN A 1 -15.91 -14.27 18.70
CA ASN A 1 -14.79 -13.66 17.98
C ASN A 1 -15.35 -12.94 16.76
N ASN A 2 -15.16 -11.64 16.68
CA ASN A 2 -15.36 -10.91 15.43
C ASN A 2 -14.13 -11.20 14.57
N SER A 3 -14.35 -11.60 13.32
CA SER A 3 -13.28 -11.77 12.36
C SER A 3 -13.47 -10.75 11.25
N ASN A 4 -12.43 -9.99 10.98
CA ASN A 4 -12.39 -9.06 9.88
C ASN A 4 -11.72 -9.74 8.68
N TYR A 5 -12.22 -9.50 7.49
CA TYR A 5 -11.65 -10.00 6.24
C TYR A 5 -11.17 -8.82 5.42
N LEU A 6 -9.97 -8.94 4.91
CA LEU A 6 -9.40 -8.00 3.96
C LEU A 6 -9.36 -8.68 2.58
N VAL A 7 -9.98 -8.05 1.59
CA VAL A 7 -9.97 -8.52 0.20
C VAL A 7 -8.97 -7.69 -0.60
N LEU A 8 -7.94 -8.34 -1.11
CA LEU A 8 -6.90 -7.70 -1.91
C LEU A 8 -7.10 -7.97 -3.41
N ASN A 9 -6.90 -6.94 -4.21
CA ASN A 9 -6.86 -7.08 -5.66
C ASN A 9 -5.45 -7.54 -6.10
N THR A 10 -5.26 -8.83 -6.25
CA THR A 10 -3.97 -9.44 -6.65
C THR A 10 -3.61 -9.20 -8.12
N ALA A 11 -4.48 -8.56 -8.92
CA ALA A 11 -4.14 -8.02 -10.23
C ALA A 11 -3.38 -6.67 -10.13
N LYS A 12 -3.33 -6.06 -8.94
CA LYS A 12 -2.41 -4.94 -8.64
C LYS A 12 -1.03 -5.45 -8.27
N SER A 13 -0.02 -4.59 -8.37
CA SER A 13 1.35 -4.96 -8.02
C SER A 13 1.47 -5.38 -6.54
N LEU A 14 2.45 -6.22 -6.23
CA LEU A 14 2.76 -6.62 -4.85
C LEU A 14 2.98 -5.40 -3.95
N ALA A 15 3.67 -4.36 -4.45
CA ALA A 15 3.87 -3.11 -3.71
C ALA A 15 2.56 -2.42 -3.34
N ASN A 16 1.57 -2.39 -4.25
CA ASN A 16 0.25 -1.84 -3.97
C ASN A 16 -0.48 -2.66 -2.91
N ASN A 17 -0.44 -3.98 -3.01
CA ASN A 17 -1.10 -4.86 -2.05
C ASN A 17 -0.48 -4.75 -0.65
N ASN A 18 0.85 -4.67 -0.55
CA ASN A 18 1.53 -4.47 0.73
C ASN A 18 1.14 -3.13 1.39
N PHE A 19 1.05 -2.06 0.59
CA PHE A 19 0.60 -0.77 1.10
C PHE A 19 -0.87 -0.82 1.52
N ALA A 20 -1.74 -1.44 0.72
CA ALA A 20 -3.17 -1.59 1.04
C ALA A 20 -3.38 -2.37 2.35
N ILE A 21 -2.64 -3.46 2.59
CA ILE A 21 -2.72 -4.21 3.86
C ILE A 21 -2.43 -3.30 5.06
N ALA A 22 -1.38 -2.49 4.99
CA ALA A 22 -1.02 -1.60 6.08
C ALA A 22 -2.04 -0.46 6.27
N HIS A 23 -2.62 0.04 5.16
CA HIS A 23 -3.68 1.04 5.16
C HIS A 23 -4.95 0.48 5.84
N GLU A 24 -5.42 -0.68 5.42
CA GLU A 24 -6.61 -1.32 5.98
C GLU A 24 -6.43 -1.74 7.44
N LEU A 25 -5.20 -2.03 7.86
CA LEU A 25 -4.91 -2.29 9.26
C LEU A 25 -5.26 -1.10 10.16
N TYR A 26 -5.10 0.14 9.68
CA TYR A 26 -5.52 1.32 10.41
C TYR A 26 -7.02 1.29 10.70
N HIS A 27 -7.86 1.02 9.68
CA HIS A 27 -9.32 0.96 9.83
C HIS A 27 -9.74 -0.14 10.81
N VAL A 28 -9.11 -1.32 10.74
CA VAL A 28 -9.36 -2.42 11.69
C VAL A 28 -9.03 -1.99 13.13
N LEU A 29 -7.90 -1.34 13.34
CA LEU A 29 -7.48 -0.88 14.68
C LEU A 29 -8.41 0.21 15.24
N ILE A 30 -8.88 1.11 14.39
CA ILE A 30 -9.85 2.15 14.81
C ILE A 30 -11.20 1.53 15.15
N GLN A 31 -11.69 0.56 14.36
CA GLN A 31 -12.93 -0.16 14.63
C GLN A 31 -12.90 -0.93 15.96
N GLU A 32 -11.77 -1.55 16.28
CA GLU A 32 -11.58 -2.27 17.54
C GLU A 32 -11.42 -1.34 18.76
N ASN A 33 -11.04 -0.08 18.53
CA ASN A 33 -10.79 0.93 19.54
C ASN A 33 -11.56 2.23 19.25
N PRO A 34 -12.90 2.24 19.42
CA PRO A 34 -13.74 3.39 19.05
C PRO A 34 -13.37 4.72 19.73
N GLY A 35 -12.54 4.69 20.76
CA GLY A 35 -12.00 5.90 21.40
C GLY A 35 -10.84 6.57 20.68
N LEU A 36 -10.29 5.93 19.62
CA LEU A 36 -9.20 6.46 18.81
C LEU A 36 -9.68 7.11 17.50
N GLY A 37 -10.95 6.92 17.13
CA GLY A 37 -11.55 7.50 15.93
C GLY A 37 -13.06 7.60 16.04
N ASN A 38 -13.71 8.19 15.06
CA ASN A 38 -15.17 8.29 14.96
C ASN A 38 -15.78 6.95 14.50
N ALA A 39 -15.56 5.89 15.25
CA ALA A 39 -16.02 4.55 14.92
C ALA A 39 -17.55 4.46 15.07
N GLY A 40 -18.24 4.44 13.98
CA GLY A 40 -19.68 4.34 13.96
C GLY A 40 -20.31 3.50 12.88
N GLU A 41 -19.69 3.28 11.73
CA GLU A 41 -20.33 2.55 10.65
C GLU A 41 -19.36 1.70 9.83
N LEU A 42 -19.86 0.58 9.32
CA LEU A 42 -19.15 -0.37 8.47
C LEU A 42 -18.64 0.33 7.20
N TYR A 43 -17.34 0.38 7.05
CA TYR A 43 -16.66 0.94 5.87
C TYR A 43 -16.81 0.02 4.65
N LEU A 44 -18.00 -0.13 4.15
CA LEU A 44 -18.26 -0.80 2.87
C LEU A 44 -18.59 0.20 1.77
N ASN A 45 -18.19 1.45 1.78
CA ASN A 45 -18.38 2.36 0.63
C ASN A 45 -18.53 3.86 0.95
N ASN A 46 -17.97 4.39 2.03
CA ASN A 46 -17.96 5.83 2.20
C ASN A 46 -16.55 6.40 2.11
N TYR A 47 -16.14 6.79 0.90
CA TYR A 47 -14.97 7.63 0.62
C TYR A 47 -15.17 9.09 1.11
N GLU A 48 -16.00 9.32 2.13
CA GLU A 48 -16.41 10.67 2.52
C GLU A 48 -15.53 11.31 3.60
N ASP A 49 -14.72 10.54 4.33
CA ASP A 49 -13.80 11.14 5.29
C ASP A 49 -12.36 11.18 4.76
N ILE A 50 -12.08 12.26 4.02
CA ILE A 50 -10.74 12.52 3.46
C ILE A 50 -9.67 12.55 4.56
N GLU A 51 -10.00 13.02 5.76
CA GLU A 51 -9.04 13.09 6.87
C GLU A 51 -8.68 11.68 7.37
N GLU A 52 -9.67 10.79 7.50
CA GLU A 52 -9.44 9.42 7.95
C GLU A 52 -8.59 8.64 6.93
N GLU A 53 -8.88 8.77 5.65
CA GLU A 53 -8.08 8.17 4.58
C GLU A 53 -6.63 8.70 4.56
N GLN A 54 -6.43 9.98 4.82
CA GLN A 54 -5.10 10.56 4.98
C GLN A 54 -4.37 10.00 6.20
N MET A 55 -5.07 9.81 7.32
CA MET A 55 -4.51 9.20 8.52
C MET A 55 -4.13 7.74 8.28
N ALA A 56 -4.97 6.96 7.58
CA ALA A 56 -4.68 5.59 7.19
C ALA A 56 -3.44 5.51 6.29
N ASN A 57 -3.31 6.42 5.32
CA ASN A 57 -2.14 6.52 4.46
C ASN A 57 -0.87 6.89 5.24
N ALA A 58 -0.94 7.85 6.16
CA ALA A 58 0.19 8.24 7.02
C ALA A 58 0.61 7.10 7.96
N PHE A 59 -0.37 6.39 8.54
CA PHE A 59 -0.14 5.22 9.37
C PHE A 59 0.55 4.10 8.57
N ALA A 60 0.04 3.77 7.37
CA ALA A 60 0.64 2.79 6.48
C ALA A 60 2.09 3.14 6.15
N GLY A 61 2.34 4.40 5.78
CA GLY A 61 3.69 4.90 5.54
C GLY A 61 4.62 4.76 6.75
N ALA A 62 4.14 5.07 7.96
CA ALA A 62 4.93 4.99 9.18
C ALA A 62 5.22 3.54 9.61
N ILE A 63 4.26 2.62 9.46
CA ILE A 63 4.43 1.20 9.82
C ILE A 63 5.37 0.48 8.86
N ILE A 64 5.20 0.70 7.54
CA ILE A 64 6.05 0.06 6.53
C ILE A 64 7.46 0.64 6.57
N MET A 65 7.58 1.95 6.79
CA MET A 65 8.83 2.70 6.73
C MET A 65 9.11 3.46 8.04
N PRO A 66 9.53 2.76 9.12
CA PRO A 66 9.83 3.39 10.39
C PRO A 66 10.93 4.46 10.26
N THR A 67 10.76 5.58 10.94
CA THR A 67 11.62 6.78 10.79
C THR A 67 13.11 6.49 10.89
N GLU A 68 13.52 5.81 11.94
CA GLU A 68 14.94 5.56 12.20
C GLU A 68 15.55 4.58 11.19
N ASP A 69 14.77 3.58 10.78
CA ASP A 69 15.22 2.61 9.79
C ASP A 69 15.41 3.29 8.41
N VAL A 70 14.44 4.11 7.97
CA VAL A 70 14.57 4.88 6.72
C VAL A 70 15.81 5.77 6.73
N ARG A 71 16.06 6.50 7.81
CA ARG A 71 17.25 7.36 7.93
C ARG A 71 18.54 6.57 7.85
N GLN A 72 18.58 5.41 8.49
CA GLN A 72 19.75 4.51 8.44
C GLN A 72 19.95 3.97 7.02
N VAL A 73 18.91 3.48 6.36
CA VAL A 73 18.99 2.95 4.99
C VAL A 73 19.46 4.04 4.01
N VAL A 74 18.87 5.24 4.08
CA VAL A 74 19.28 6.38 3.24
C VAL A 74 20.73 6.77 3.50
N GLY A 75 21.18 6.77 4.75
CA GLY A 75 22.57 7.02 5.11
C GLY A 75 23.53 5.99 4.48
N LEU A 76 23.15 4.71 4.50
CA LEU A 76 23.93 3.66 3.84
C LEU A 76 23.95 3.82 2.32
N LEU A 77 22.82 4.16 1.69
CA LEU A 77 22.74 4.39 0.25
C LEU A 77 23.64 5.53 -0.21
N LYS A 78 23.64 6.65 0.51
CA LYS A 78 24.53 7.81 0.21
C LYS A 78 26.00 7.44 0.27
N ASN A 79 26.38 6.54 1.17
CA ASN A 79 27.79 6.17 1.41
C ASN A 79 28.29 5.04 0.49
N THR A 80 27.41 4.19 -0.01
CA THR A 80 27.81 2.94 -0.71
C THR A 80 27.68 2.98 -2.23
N LYS A 81 26.83 3.84 -2.77
CA LYS A 81 26.61 3.89 -4.24
C LYS A 81 27.31 5.08 -4.86
N LYS A 82 28.45 4.83 -5.51
CA LYS A 82 28.99 5.78 -6.48
C LYS A 82 28.14 5.71 -7.74
N ILE A 83 27.36 6.74 -7.98
CA ILE A 83 26.64 6.90 -9.23
C ILE A 83 27.68 7.23 -10.32
N PRO A 84 27.66 6.54 -11.47
CA PRO A 84 28.52 6.88 -12.60
C PRO A 84 28.36 8.35 -13.00
N ASP A 85 29.46 9.02 -13.27
CA ASP A 85 29.46 10.47 -13.61
C ASP A 85 28.61 10.77 -14.87
N GLU A 86 28.55 9.85 -15.82
CA GLU A 86 27.69 9.95 -17.00
C GLU A 86 26.20 10.05 -16.64
N LEU A 87 25.74 9.31 -15.63
CA LEU A 87 24.35 9.40 -15.16
C LEU A 87 24.07 10.71 -14.43
N ARG A 88 25.05 11.20 -13.66
CA ARG A 88 24.93 12.49 -12.98
C ARG A 88 24.85 13.67 -13.94
N GLN A 89 25.55 13.60 -15.06
CA GLN A 89 25.58 14.66 -16.08
C GLN A 89 24.29 14.69 -16.91
N ASN A 90 23.65 13.54 -17.11
CA ASN A 90 22.51 13.39 -18.00
C ASN A 90 21.14 13.47 -17.29
N PHE A 91 21.11 13.31 -15.98
CA PHE A 91 19.84 13.27 -15.22
C PHE A 91 19.97 14.10 -13.95
N SER A 92 19.25 15.21 -13.89
CA SER A 92 19.01 15.95 -12.65
C SER A 92 18.31 15.03 -11.65
N TYR A 93 18.67 15.13 -10.37
CA TYR A 93 18.04 14.38 -9.26
C TYR A 93 18.13 12.83 -9.38
N ILE A 94 19.12 12.33 -10.08
CA ILE A 94 19.30 10.87 -10.24
C ILE A 94 19.54 10.17 -8.89
N GLN A 95 20.18 10.86 -7.93
CA GLN A 95 20.43 10.32 -6.59
C GLN A 95 19.12 10.14 -5.81
N GLU A 96 18.21 11.09 -5.92
CA GLU A 96 16.89 11.07 -5.30
C GLU A 96 16.04 9.95 -5.90
N LEU A 97 16.01 9.83 -7.21
CA LEU A 97 15.33 8.73 -7.90
C LEU A 97 15.88 7.37 -7.50
N ILE A 98 17.22 7.20 -7.46
CA ILE A 98 17.84 5.94 -7.00
C ILE A 98 17.47 5.66 -5.54
N THR A 99 17.39 6.70 -4.72
CA THR A 99 16.97 6.55 -3.31
C THR A 99 15.54 6.05 -3.23
N VAL A 100 14.60 6.65 -3.99
CA VAL A 100 13.21 6.21 -4.03
C VAL A 100 13.11 4.74 -4.44
N PHE A 101 13.74 4.37 -5.56
CA PHE A 101 13.68 2.98 -6.04
C PHE A 101 14.35 1.97 -5.11
N ALA A 102 15.43 2.36 -4.43
CA ALA A 102 16.08 1.51 -3.45
C ALA A 102 15.18 1.28 -2.22
N LEU A 103 14.50 2.33 -1.73
CA LEU A 103 13.55 2.23 -0.63
C LEU A 103 12.30 1.43 -1.02
N MET A 104 11.73 1.65 -2.23
CA MET A 104 10.64 0.81 -2.75
C MET A 104 10.99 -0.68 -2.69
N SER A 105 12.19 -1.01 -3.15
CA SER A 105 12.66 -2.39 -3.17
C SER A 105 12.92 -2.96 -1.79
N TYR A 106 13.43 -2.14 -0.88
CA TYR A 106 13.75 -2.57 0.49
C TYR A 106 12.48 -2.79 1.31
N TYR A 107 11.53 -1.85 1.24
CA TYR A 107 10.28 -1.91 1.99
C TYR A 107 9.14 -2.59 1.24
N GLN A 108 9.35 -2.96 -0.02
CA GLN A 108 8.34 -3.58 -0.90
C GLN A 108 7.03 -2.79 -0.94
N THR A 109 7.14 -1.47 -1.11
CA THR A 109 6.02 -0.54 -1.07
C THR A 109 5.96 0.33 -2.32
N THR A 110 4.91 1.16 -2.44
CA THR A 110 4.63 1.96 -3.62
C THR A 110 5.60 3.14 -3.78
N TYR A 111 5.77 3.60 -5.01
CA TYR A 111 6.58 4.77 -5.34
C TYR A 111 6.16 6.01 -4.53
N MET A 112 4.85 6.34 -4.57
CA MET A 112 4.37 7.54 -3.90
C MET A 112 4.44 7.46 -2.38
N SER A 113 4.24 6.29 -1.78
CA SER A 113 4.42 6.15 -0.33
C SER A 113 5.85 6.47 0.10
N VAL A 114 6.84 6.04 -0.70
CA VAL A 114 8.25 6.37 -0.45
C VAL A 114 8.52 7.86 -0.64
N VAL A 115 8.02 8.46 -1.73
CA VAL A 115 8.21 9.90 -2.00
C VAL A 115 7.64 10.74 -0.86
N ILE A 116 6.39 10.48 -0.47
CA ILE A 116 5.73 11.19 0.64
C ILE A 116 6.54 11.00 1.92
N ARG A 117 6.96 9.79 2.23
CA ARG A 117 7.73 9.49 3.44
C ARG A 117 9.07 10.21 3.48
N CYS A 118 9.74 10.34 2.34
CA CYS A 118 11.00 11.10 2.24
C CYS A 118 10.79 12.60 2.51
N TYR A 119 9.68 13.18 2.08
CA TYR A 119 9.33 14.55 2.40
C TYR A 119 8.97 14.71 3.88
N GLU A 120 8.15 13.83 4.45
CA GLU A 120 7.80 13.85 5.88
C GLU A 120 9.04 13.79 6.79
N LEU A 121 10.05 13.03 6.40
CA LEU A 121 11.28 12.85 7.18
C LEU A 121 12.34 13.91 6.90
N GLY A 122 12.08 14.87 6.00
CA GLY A 122 13.03 15.90 5.60
C GLY A 122 14.26 15.36 4.86
N ILE A 123 14.11 14.20 4.21
CA ILE A 123 15.14 13.60 3.34
C ILE A 123 15.22 14.36 2.03
N PHE A 124 14.06 14.76 1.50
CA PHE A 124 13.89 15.65 0.36
C PHE A 124 13.49 17.05 0.82
N ASP A 125 14.01 18.07 0.15
CA ASP A 125 13.70 19.45 0.45
C ASP A 125 12.31 19.81 -0.10
N THR A 126 11.40 20.24 0.76
CA THR A 126 10.04 20.67 0.39
C THR A 126 10.02 21.96 -0.42
N GLN A 127 11.11 22.73 -0.44
CA GLN A 127 11.24 23.96 -1.22
C GLN A 127 11.79 23.71 -2.63
N ASP A 128 12.28 22.51 -2.92
CA ASP A 128 12.79 22.13 -4.24
C ASP A 128 11.64 21.73 -5.16
N SER A 129 11.06 22.69 -5.86
CA SER A 129 9.95 22.50 -6.79
C SER A 129 10.34 21.63 -7.99
N ASP A 130 11.59 21.72 -8.45
CA ASP A 130 12.08 20.97 -9.61
C ASP A 130 12.20 19.48 -9.27
N LEU A 131 12.69 19.17 -8.06
CA LEU A 131 12.69 17.80 -7.55
C LEU A 131 11.26 17.24 -7.48
N MET A 132 10.33 18.01 -6.91
CA MET A 132 8.93 17.58 -6.78
C MET A 132 8.32 17.30 -8.16
N GLU A 133 8.52 18.18 -9.14
CA GLU A 133 8.03 17.97 -10.51
C GLU A 133 8.57 16.68 -11.11
N ILE A 134 9.88 16.42 -10.98
CA ILE A 134 10.51 15.20 -11.49
C ILE A 134 9.99 13.95 -10.79
N LEU A 135 9.79 13.99 -9.47
CA LEU A 135 9.23 12.86 -8.74
C LEU A 135 7.78 12.59 -9.17
N LEU A 136 6.94 13.62 -9.28
CA LEU A 136 5.56 13.48 -9.76
C LEU A 136 5.50 13.01 -11.22
N TYR A 137 6.38 13.53 -12.08
CA TYR A 137 6.47 13.09 -13.47
C TYR A 137 6.73 11.57 -13.58
N ASN A 138 7.53 11.01 -12.68
CA ASN A 138 7.86 9.58 -12.67
C ASN A 138 6.84 8.72 -11.90
N ASN A 139 5.74 9.29 -11.43
CA ASN A 139 4.66 8.57 -10.75
C ASN A 139 3.71 7.86 -11.74
N SER A 140 4.25 7.12 -12.70
CA SER A 140 3.46 6.23 -13.54
C SER A 140 4.16 4.87 -13.66
N GLU A 141 3.37 3.82 -13.68
CA GLU A 141 3.88 2.45 -13.73
C GLU A 141 4.82 2.22 -14.93
N GLU A 142 4.48 2.76 -16.09
CA GLU A 142 5.29 2.66 -17.30
C GLU A 142 6.67 3.31 -17.12
N LYS A 143 6.71 4.54 -16.55
CA LYS A 143 7.97 5.25 -16.33
C LYS A 143 8.81 4.58 -15.26
N GLN A 144 8.17 4.12 -14.18
CA GLN A 144 8.84 3.38 -13.13
C GLN A 144 9.47 2.09 -13.66
N LYS A 145 8.76 1.31 -14.47
CA LYS A 145 9.32 0.12 -15.13
C LYS A 145 10.55 0.45 -15.98
N LYS A 146 10.49 1.50 -16.81
CA LYS A 146 11.62 1.96 -17.61
C LYS A 146 12.82 2.38 -16.78
N LEU A 147 12.58 3.07 -15.65
CA LEU A 147 13.65 3.46 -14.73
C LEU A 147 14.27 2.26 -14.02
N PHE A 148 13.46 1.29 -13.58
CA PHE A 148 13.94 0.04 -13.01
C PHE A 148 14.82 -0.76 -13.97
N GLU A 149 14.58 -0.67 -15.28
CA GLU A 149 15.41 -1.32 -16.30
C GLU A 149 16.79 -0.68 -16.45
N ASN A 150 16.88 0.63 -16.26
CA ASN A 150 18.09 1.42 -16.47
C ASN A 150 18.92 1.62 -15.20
N ILE A 151 18.32 1.49 -14.02
CA ILE A 151 19.04 1.59 -12.74
C ILE A 151 19.60 0.22 -12.39
N PRO A 152 20.94 0.07 -12.18
CA PRO A 152 21.54 -1.19 -11.79
C PRO A 152 21.07 -1.59 -10.38
N MET A 153 20.00 -2.36 -10.30
CA MET A 153 19.45 -2.93 -9.08
C MET A 153 19.68 -4.45 -9.07
N ARG A 154 19.65 -5.05 -7.86
CA ARG A 154 19.77 -6.51 -7.75
C ARG A 154 18.65 -7.20 -8.53
N LYS A 155 18.97 -8.25 -9.28
CA LYS A 155 17.97 -9.14 -9.91
C LYS A 155 17.03 -9.64 -8.81
N GLY A 156 15.73 -9.42 -8.96
CA GLY A 156 14.72 -9.78 -7.97
C GLY A 156 13.84 -8.62 -7.51
N ASN A 157 14.31 -7.39 -7.64
CA ASN A 157 13.56 -6.21 -7.19
C ASN A 157 12.43 -5.78 -8.15
N ARG A 158 12.33 -6.40 -9.33
CA ARG A 158 11.26 -6.11 -10.31
C ARG A 158 9.92 -6.74 -9.92
N SER A 159 9.95 -7.85 -9.18
CA SER A 159 8.74 -8.59 -8.80
C SER A 159 7.75 -7.76 -7.97
N ILE A 160 8.21 -6.72 -7.26
CA ILE A 160 7.32 -5.84 -6.48
C ILE A 160 6.36 -5.02 -7.35
N MET A 161 6.72 -4.80 -8.63
CA MET A 161 5.89 -4.06 -9.60
C MET A 161 4.93 -4.98 -10.37
N GLU A 162 5.00 -6.28 -10.13
CA GLU A 162 4.20 -7.27 -10.84
C GLU A 162 3.05 -7.75 -9.96
N PRO A 163 1.88 -8.04 -10.57
CA PRO A 163 0.77 -8.67 -9.87
C PRO A 163 1.13 -10.13 -9.54
N THR A 164 0.58 -10.64 -8.43
CA THR A 164 0.76 -12.05 -8.06
C THR A 164 -0.29 -12.96 -8.70
N TYR A 165 -1.47 -12.41 -9.04
CA TYR A 165 -2.62 -13.13 -9.57
C TYR A 165 -3.07 -14.32 -8.70
N GLU A 166 -2.74 -14.31 -7.42
CA GLU A 166 -3.23 -15.30 -6.47
C GLU A 166 -4.74 -15.15 -6.29
N ASP A 167 -5.45 -16.27 -6.23
CA ASP A 167 -6.91 -16.29 -6.10
C ASP A 167 -7.34 -17.29 -5.03
N ASP A 168 -7.41 -16.83 -3.80
CA ASP A 168 -7.84 -17.61 -2.64
C ASP A 168 -9.32 -17.37 -2.29
N PHE A 169 -10.08 -16.70 -3.18
CA PHE A 169 -11.43 -16.28 -2.87
C PHE A 169 -12.34 -17.45 -2.45
N ALA A 170 -12.27 -18.58 -3.14
CA ALA A 170 -13.11 -19.73 -2.83
C ALA A 170 -12.87 -20.26 -1.41
N GLN A 171 -11.62 -20.29 -0.96
CA GLN A 171 -11.29 -20.70 0.41
C GLN A 171 -11.81 -19.67 1.42
N MET A 172 -11.49 -18.40 1.21
CA MET A 172 -11.91 -17.28 2.07
C MET A 172 -13.44 -17.22 2.19
N TYR A 173 -14.16 -17.34 1.06
CA TYR A 173 -15.61 -17.30 1.04
C TYR A 173 -16.23 -18.44 1.86
N ASN A 174 -15.71 -19.67 1.73
CA ASN A 174 -16.17 -20.81 2.50
C ASN A 174 -15.91 -20.65 4.02
N GLU A 175 -14.78 -20.03 4.39
CA GLU A 175 -14.48 -19.73 5.79
C GLU A 175 -15.41 -18.64 6.33
N ALA A 176 -15.63 -17.56 5.58
CA ALA A 176 -16.56 -16.49 5.94
C ALA A 176 -17.98 -17.02 6.10
N GLU A 177 -18.44 -17.91 5.21
CA GLU A 177 -19.76 -18.54 5.30
C GLU A 177 -19.91 -19.37 6.58
N LYS A 178 -18.94 -20.22 6.90
CA LYS A 178 -18.97 -21.04 8.15
C LYS A 178 -19.01 -20.18 9.39
N MET A 179 -18.16 -19.16 9.45
CA MET A 179 -18.08 -18.26 10.61
C MET A 179 -19.35 -17.41 10.75
N GLY A 180 -19.89 -16.93 9.62
CA GLY A 180 -21.15 -16.19 9.61
C GLY A 180 -22.31 -17.04 10.14
N GLN A 181 -22.43 -18.29 9.70
CA GLN A 181 -23.43 -19.25 10.20
C GLN A 181 -23.29 -19.52 11.71
N GLU A 182 -22.05 -19.63 12.22
CA GLU A 182 -21.82 -19.77 13.66
C GLU A 182 -22.21 -18.51 14.43
N ASN A 183 -21.92 -17.33 13.91
CA ASN A 183 -22.29 -16.06 14.52
C ASN A 183 -23.82 -15.86 14.55
N VAL A 184 -24.54 -16.30 13.51
CA VAL A 184 -26.01 -16.31 13.50
C VAL A 184 -26.54 -17.27 14.58
N LYS A 185 -26.02 -18.48 14.67
CA LYS A 185 -26.42 -19.46 15.73
C LYS A 185 -26.19 -18.94 17.15
N ARG A 186 -25.17 -18.11 17.33
CA ARG A 186 -24.82 -17.49 18.61
C ARG A 186 -25.56 -16.18 18.88
N GLY A 187 -26.38 -15.72 17.94
CA GLY A 187 -27.13 -14.46 18.05
C GLY A 187 -26.25 -13.19 17.96
N ILE A 188 -25.06 -13.31 17.42
CA ILE A 188 -24.12 -12.18 17.20
C ILE A 188 -24.50 -11.43 15.91
N LEU A 189 -24.99 -12.14 14.91
CA LEU A 189 -25.48 -11.58 13.63
C LEU A 189 -26.92 -12.03 13.41
N THR A 190 -27.70 -11.20 12.71
CA THR A 190 -28.96 -11.63 12.14
C THR A 190 -28.71 -12.43 10.85
N GLU A 191 -29.66 -13.26 10.44
CA GLU A 191 -29.60 -13.97 9.17
C GLU A 191 -29.54 -13.00 7.98
N GLU A 192 -30.23 -11.86 8.09
CA GLU A 192 -30.25 -10.82 7.06
C GLU A 192 -28.90 -10.13 6.93
N ASP A 193 -28.29 -9.71 8.03
CA ASP A 193 -26.94 -9.12 8.04
C ASP A 193 -25.89 -10.08 7.51
N PHE A 194 -25.99 -11.35 7.86
CA PHE A 194 -25.09 -12.37 7.38
C PHE A 194 -25.16 -12.50 5.85
N ARG A 195 -26.36 -12.63 5.29
CA ARG A 195 -26.54 -12.73 3.84
C ARG A 195 -26.04 -11.49 3.12
N TYR A 196 -26.38 -10.32 3.61
CA TYR A 196 -25.96 -9.05 3.04
C TYR A 196 -24.41 -8.95 2.95
N ARG A 197 -23.74 -9.31 4.04
CA ARG A 197 -22.26 -9.27 4.09
C ARG A 197 -21.61 -10.30 3.15
N LEU A 198 -22.18 -11.51 3.10
CA LEU A 198 -21.65 -12.58 2.25
C LEU A 198 -21.85 -12.26 0.76
N GLU A 199 -22.98 -11.65 0.40
CA GLU A 199 -23.27 -11.19 -0.95
C GLU A 199 -22.35 -10.03 -1.36
N GLY A 200 -22.15 -9.03 -0.51
CA GLY A 200 -21.21 -7.93 -0.73
C GLY A 200 -19.77 -8.41 -0.96
N LEU A 201 -19.33 -9.43 -0.23
CA LEU A 201 -18.03 -10.06 -0.45
C LEU A 201 -17.90 -10.67 -1.85
N LYS A 202 -18.96 -11.34 -2.32
CA LYS A 202 -19.02 -11.93 -3.65
C LYS A 202 -19.04 -10.87 -4.75
N GLU A 203 -19.83 -9.81 -4.58
CA GLU A 203 -19.92 -8.70 -5.52
C GLU A 203 -18.57 -7.98 -5.67
N ALA A 204 -17.89 -7.71 -4.55
CA ALA A 204 -16.56 -7.12 -4.55
C ALA A 204 -15.57 -7.96 -5.37
N TYR A 205 -15.57 -9.28 -5.18
CA TYR A 205 -14.72 -10.18 -5.96
C TYR A 205 -15.05 -10.16 -7.47
N LEU A 206 -16.33 -10.23 -7.84
CA LEU A 206 -16.75 -10.21 -9.24
C LEU A 206 -16.40 -8.87 -9.92
N SER A 207 -16.53 -7.75 -9.20
CA SER A 207 -16.14 -6.43 -9.72
C SER A 207 -14.66 -6.34 -10.06
N VAL A 208 -13.80 -6.94 -9.23
CA VAL A 208 -12.35 -7.01 -9.47
C VAL A 208 -12.01 -7.88 -10.67
N LYS A 209 -12.74 -8.96 -10.89
CA LYS A 209 -12.55 -9.83 -12.07
C LYS A 209 -13.11 -9.27 -13.37
N GLY A 210 -13.90 -8.19 -13.32
CA GLY A 210 -14.59 -7.66 -14.51
C GLY A 210 -15.74 -8.53 -14.98
N GLU A 211 -16.30 -9.34 -14.09
CA GLU A 211 -17.43 -10.26 -14.34
C GLU A 211 -18.75 -9.73 -13.72
N ALA A 212 -18.75 -8.46 -13.27
CA ALA A 212 -19.93 -7.81 -12.66
C ALA A 212 -20.80 -7.09 -13.69
#